data_0582bee15f43a1960f3b239f3bb92d2c
#
_entry.id   0582bee15f43a1960f3b239f3bb92d2c
#
_cell.length_a   1.000
_cell.length_b   1.000
_cell.length_c   1.000
_cell.angle_alpha   90.00
_cell.angle_beta   90.00
_cell.angle_gamma   90.00
#
_symmetry.space_group_name_H-M   'P 1'
#
loop_
_entity.id
_entity.type
_entity.pdbx_description
1 polymer ?
#
loop_
_entity_poly.entity_id
_entity_poly.type
_entity_poly.pdbx_seq_one_letter_code
_entity_poly.pdbx_strand_id
1 'polypeptide(L)'
;MSTLEETEKLLAAMTPGEKARLLQRIAQDLGDSFPGIDSTPGVSGGEPCIVRTRIPVWVLVQARTLGTNEADLLCVYPTLRAEDLANAWAYYHSHREEIEEQIAENEAA
;
A
#
# COMPACT_ATOMS: atom_id res chain seq x y z
N MET A 1 -17.79 16.73 4.13
CA MET A 1 -17.44 15.85 3.01
C MET A 1 -15.93 15.82 2.82
N SER A 2 -15.38 14.68 2.49
CA SER A 2 -13.94 14.58 2.19
C SER A 2 -13.64 15.15 0.80
N THR A 3 -12.40 15.53 0.58
CA THR A 3 -11.94 15.99 -0.75
C THR A 3 -12.17 14.91 -1.81
N LEU A 4 -11.98 13.64 -1.45
CA LEU A 4 -12.23 12.52 -2.34
C LEU A 4 -13.71 12.47 -2.77
N GLU A 5 -14.65 12.60 -1.84
CA GLU A 5 -16.07 12.58 -2.12
C GLU A 5 -16.48 13.72 -3.06
N GLU A 6 -15.94 14.92 -2.82
CA GLU A 6 -16.18 16.07 -3.68
C GLU A 6 -15.66 15.83 -5.10
N THR A 7 -14.45 15.24 -5.21
CA THR A 7 -13.83 14.92 -6.49
C THR A 7 -14.66 13.88 -7.25
N GLU A 8 -15.15 12.86 -6.57
CA GLU A 8 -16.00 11.82 -7.18
C GLU A 8 -17.28 12.42 -7.78
N LYS A 9 -17.87 13.41 -7.14
CA LYS A 9 -19.03 14.10 -7.69
C LYS A 9 -18.68 14.86 -8.96
N LEU A 10 -17.53 15.51 -8.99
CA LEU A 10 -17.07 16.24 -10.17
C LEU A 10 -16.80 15.31 -11.35
N LEU A 11 -16.31 14.08 -11.09
CA LEU A 11 -16.06 13.08 -12.14
C LEU A 11 -17.32 12.77 -12.93
N ALA A 12 -18.48 12.75 -12.29
CA ALA A 12 -19.74 12.44 -12.95
C ALA A 12 -20.10 13.45 -14.05
N ALA A 13 -19.60 14.69 -13.95
CA ALA A 13 -19.84 15.76 -14.92
C ALA A 13 -18.76 15.84 -16.00
N MET A 14 -17.71 15.04 -15.91
CA MET A 14 -16.59 15.11 -16.85
C MET A 14 -16.82 14.23 -18.10
N THR A 15 -16.31 14.70 -19.22
CA THR A 15 -16.30 13.90 -20.45
C THR A 15 -15.25 12.79 -20.35
N PRO A 16 -15.33 11.71 -21.17
CA PRO A 16 -14.29 10.69 -21.20
C PRO A 16 -12.90 11.23 -21.50
N GLY A 17 -12.79 12.23 -22.38
CA GLY A 17 -11.51 12.87 -22.68
C GLY A 17 -10.93 13.61 -21.49
N GLU A 18 -11.77 14.31 -20.75
CA GLU A 18 -11.35 15.00 -19.52
C GLU A 18 -10.90 14.01 -18.45
N LYS A 19 -11.63 12.90 -18.31
CA LYS A 19 -11.24 11.83 -17.37
C LYS A 19 -9.90 11.22 -17.71
N ALA A 20 -9.64 10.98 -19.00
CA ALA A 20 -8.37 10.45 -19.46
C ALA A 20 -7.21 11.39 -19.16
N ARG A 21 -7.42 12.69 -19.32
CA ARG A 21 -6.43 13.71 -19.00
C ARG A 21 -6.15 13.78 -17.50
N LEU A 22 -7.20 13.69 -16.69
CA LEU A 22 -7.07 13.64 -15.24
C LEU A 22 -6.29 12.41 -14.79
N LEU A 23 -6.56 11.26 -15.39
CA LEU A 23 -5.85 10.03 -15.10
C LEU A 23 -4.33 10.18 -15.36
N GLN A 24 -3.95 10.79 -16.47
CA GLN A 24 -2.55 11.06 -16.77
C GLN A 24 -1.91 11.95 -15.71
N ARG A 25 -2.61 13.00 -15.29
CA ARG A 25 -2.10 13.92 -14.27
C ARG A 25 -1.91 13.20 -12.93
N ILE A 26 -2.89 12.39 -12.54
CA ILE A 26 -2.81 11.60 -11.30
C ILE A 26 -1.64 10.62 -11.37
N ALA A 27 -1.48 9.95 -12.49
CA ALA A 27 -0.38 9.00 -12.67
C ALA A 27 0.99 9.67 -12.54
N GLN A 28 1.13 10.90 -13.05
CA GLN A 28 2.37 11.68 -12.91
C GLN A 28 2.64 12.06 -11.46
N ASP A 29 1.60 12.47 -10.74
CA ASP A 29 1.73 12.89 -9.34
C ASP A 29 1.99 11.73 -8.38
N LEU A 30 1.48 10.53 -8.71
CA LEU A 30 1.64 9.34 -7.87
C LEU A 30 3.08 8.79 -7.87
N GLY A 31 3.76 8.86 -9.00
CA GLY A 31 5.08 8.25 -9.12
C GLY A 31 5.03 6.76 -8.82
N ASP A 32 5.72 6.34 -7.75
CA ASP A 32 5.79 4.94 -7.31
C ASP A 32 4.73 4.57 -6.25
N SER A 33 3.78 5.43 -5.99
CA SER A 33 2.72 5.15 -5.01
C SER A 33 1.85 3.99 -5.46
N PHE A 34 1.32 3.25 -4.50
CA PHE A 34 0.54 2.05 -4.75
C PHE A 34 -0.74 2.08 -3.89
N PRO A 35 -1.90 1.70 -4.45
CA PRO A 35 -3.15 1.71 -3.68
C PRO A 35 -3.05 0.90 -2.38
N GLY A 36 -3.47 1.50 -1.27
CA GLY A 36 -3.46 0.85 0.03
C GLY A 36 -2.12 0.84 0.74
N ILE A 37 -1.07 1.41 0.13
CA ILE A 37 0.29 1.44 0.69
C ILE A 37 0.76 2.88 0.75
N ASP A 38 1.25 3.30 1.92
CA ASP A 38 1.82 4.64 2.13
C ASP A 38 3.25 4.55 2.62
N SER A 39 4.08 5.49 2.16
CA SER A 39 5.43 5.70 2.70
C SER A 39 5.47 7.12 3.29
N THR A 40 5.46 7.21 4.60
CA THR A 40 5.42 8.48 5.29
C THR A 40 6.72 8.69 6.07
N PRO A 41 7.45 9.79 5.83
CA PRO A 41 8.65 10.09 6.61
C PRO A 41 8.33 10.12 8.10
N GLY A 42 9.16 9.48 8.91
CA GLY A 42 8.97 9.42 10.37
C GLY A 42 8.05 8.29 10.84
N VAL A 43 7.38 7.58 9.93
CA VAL A 43 6.60 6.39 10.26
C VAL A 43 7.38 5.18 9.74
N SER A 44 7.78 4.28 10.64
CA SER A 44 8.58 3.08 10.34
C SER A 44 9.81 3.41 9.45
N GLY A 45 10.46 4.55 9.71
CA GLY A 45 11.63 4.97 8.95
C GLY A 45 11.35 5.33 7.49
N GLY A 46 10.09 5.60 7.14
CA GLY A 46 9.71 5.89 5.75
C GLY A 46 9.46 4.65 4.91
N GLU A 47 9.49 3.45 5.51
CA GLU A 47 9.21 2.21 4.80
C GLU A 47 7.74 2.14 4.37
N PRO A 48 7.43 1.45 3.25
CA PRO A 48 6.04 1.29 2.82
C PRO A 48 5.23 0.50 3.85
N CYS A 49 4.12 1.09 4.29
CA CYS A 49 3.22 0.54 5.29
C CYS A 49 1.80 0.43 4.76
N ILE A 50 1.02 -0.46 5.34
CA ILE A 50 -0.42 -0.54 5.05
C ILE A 50 -1.08 0.77 5.51
N VAL A 51 -1.89 1.36 4.64
CA VAL A 51 -2.64 2.60 4.92
C VAL A 51 -3.42 2.47 6.24
N ARG A 52 -3.45 3.53 7.02
CA ARG A 52 -4.11 3.63 8.33
C ARG A 52 -3.46 2.77 9.43
N THR A 53 -2.33 2.16 9.14
CA THR A 53 -1.58 1.38 10.12
C THR A 53 -0.12 1.82 10.09
N ARG A 54 0.67 1.27 11.01
CA ARG A 54 2.13 1.42 11.00
C ARG A 54 2.80 0.08 10.72
N ILE A 55 2.08 -0.81 10.05
CA ILE A 55 2.56 -2.15 9.76
C ILE A 55 3.27 -2.13 8.40
N PRO A 56 4.61 -2.28 8.38
CA PRO A 56 5.35 -2.33 7.12
C PRO A 56 4.98 -3.55 6.29
N VAL A 57 4.99 -3.40 4.97
CA VAL A 57 4.72 -4.51 4.06
C VAL A 57 5.71 -5.65 4.29
N TRP A 58 7.00 -5.34 4.52
CA TRP A 58 8.01 -6.38 4.70
C TRP A 58 7.73 -7.29 5.91
N VAL A 59 7.12 -6.75 6.97
CA VAL A 59 6.76 -7.56 8.16
C VAL A 59 5.76 -8.66 7.77
N LEU A 60 4.77 -8.30 6.98
CA LEU A 60 3.74 -9.25 6.52
C LEU A 60 4.31 -10.28 5.56
N VAL A 61 5.18 -9.85 4.65
CA VAL A 61 5.86 -10.74 3.70
C VAL A 61 6.76 -11.72 4.44
N GLN A 62 7.53 -11.26 5.42
CA GLN A 62 8.40 -12.13 6.21
C GLN A 62 7.59 -13.18 6.96
N ALA A 63 6.51 -12.78 7.62
CA ALA A 63 5.64 -13.70 8.34
C ALA A 63 5.07 -14.78 7.42
N ARG A 64 4.61 -14.38 6.24
CA ARG A 64 4.08 -15.30 5.23
C ARG A 64 5.16 -16.30 4.77
N THR A 65 6.35 -15.80 4.50
CA THR A 65 7.50 -16.63 4.09
C THR A 65 7.85 -17.65 5.16
N LEU A 66 7.70 -17.29 6.43
CA LEU A 66 7.96 -18.17 7.58
C LEU A 66 6.79 -19.14 7.87
N GLY A 67 5.74 -19.11 7.08
CA GLY A 67 4.64 -20.06 7.17
C GLY A 67 3.38 -19.56 7.85
N THR A 68 3.32 -18.30 8.25
CA THR A 68 2.10 -17.72 8.83
C THR A 68 1.04 -17.55 7.75
N ASN A 69 -0.15 -18.09 7.95
CA ASN A 69 -1.24 -17.94 6.99
C ASN A 69 -2.00 -16.63 7.19
N GLU A 70 -2.84 -16.28 6.22
CA GLU A 70 -3.59 -15.02 6.26
C GLU A 70 -4.53 -14.90 7.45
N ALA A 71 -5.19 -15.99 7.81
CA ALA A 71 -6.10 -15.99 8.97
C ALA A 71 -5.35 -15.64 10.26
N ASP A 72 -4.15 -16.19 10.44
CA ASP A 72 -3.33 -15.89 11.60
C ASP A 72 -2.84 -14.44 11.59
N LEU A 73 -2.48 -13.91 10.42
CA LEU A 73 -2.09 -12.50 10.30
C LEU A 73 -3.23 -11.56 10.70
N LEU A 74 -4.45 -11.87 10.29
CA LEU A 74 -5.63 -11.09 10.66
C LEU A 74 -5.93 -11.15 12.15
N CYS A 75 -5.59 -12.27 12.81
CA CYS A 75 -5.70 -12.40 14.26
C CYS A 75 -4.63 -11.62 15.02
N VAL A 76 -3.38 -11.67 14.53
CA VAL A 76 -2.25 -10.97 15.16
C VAL A 76 -2.36 -9.46 15.01
N TYR A 77 -2.86 -9.01 13.87
CA TYR A 77 -3.01 -7.59 13.55
C TYR A 77 -4.48 -7.25 13.32
N PRO A 78 -5.25 -7.00 14.40
CA PRO A 78 -6.71 -6.80 14.29
C PRO A 78 -7.14 -5.62 13.43
N THR A 79 -6.24 -4.66 13.17
CA THR A 79 -6.52 -3.51 12.31
C THR A 79 -6.46 -3.85 10.82
N LEU A 80 -5.88 -4.99 10.46
CA LEU A 80 -5.80 -5.43 9.08
C LEU A 80 -7.11 -6.04 8.59
N ARG A 81 -7.38 -5.82 7.31
CA ARG A 81 -8.48 -6.44 6.58
C ARG A 81 -7.90 -7.35 5.49
N ALA A 82 -8.73 -8.25 4.97
CA ALA A 82 -8.30 -9.14 3.89
C ALA A 82 -7.79 -8.36 2.66
N GLU A 83 -8.43 -7.24 2.32
CA GLU A 83 -7.99 -6.38 1.21
C GLU A 83 -6.60 -5.77 1.45
N ASP A 84 -6.25 -5.48 2.70
CA ASP A 84 -4.93 -4.95 3.05
C ASP A 84 -3.84 -5.97 2.75
N LEU A 85 -4.09 -7.25 3.05
CA LEU A 85 -3.17 -8.33 2.72
C LEU A 85 -3.03 -8.49 1.20
N ALA A 86 -4.13 -8.42 0.47
CA ALA A 86 -4.09 -8.48 -0.99
C ALA A 86 -3.24 -7.34 -1.57
N ASN A 87 -3.40 -6.12 -1.03
CA ASN A 87 -2.60 -4.95 -1.43
C ASN A 87 -1.12 -5.15 -1.09
N ALA A 88 -0.82 -5.71 0.08
CA ALA A 88 0.56 -5.98 0.49
C ALA A 88 1.23 -6.99 -0.45
N TRP A 89 0.53 -8.06 -0.81
CA TRP A 89 1.08 -9.07 -1.73
C TRP A 89 1.30 -8.50 -3.13
N ALA A 90 0.38 -7.69 -3.62
CA ALA A 90 0.51 -7.03 -4.91
C ALA A 90 1.68 -6.05 -4.92
N TYR A 91 1.85 -5.28 -3.85
CA TYR A 91 3.00 -4.38 -3.69
C TYR A 91 4.30 -5.16 -3.70
N TYR A 92 4.39 -6.23 -2.92
CA TYR A 92 5.57 -7.08 -2.88
C TYR A 92 5.92 -7.64 -4.27
N HIS A 93 4.89 -8.07 -5.01
CA HIS A 93 5.11 -8.62 -6.35
C HIS A 93 5.78 -7.60 -7.29
N SER A 94 5.40 -6.33 -7.17
CA SER A 94 5.95 -5.23 -7.98
C SER A 94 7.28 -4.67 -7.44
N HIS A 95 7.54 -4.84 -6.14
CA HIS A 95 8.68 -4.23 -5.44
C HIS A 95 9.49 -5.27 -4.67
N ARG A 96 9.67 -6.44 -5.27
CA ARG A 96 10.28 -7.60 -4.61
C ARG A 96 11.66 -7.30 -4.05
N GLU A 97 12.53 -6.67 -4.83
CA GLU A 97 13.89 -6.37 -4.38
C GLU A 97 13.91 -5.45 -3.17
N GLU A 98 13.08 -4.40 -3.18
CA GLU A 98 12.97 -3.45 -2.09
C GLU A 98 12.54 -4.16 -0.79
N ILE A 99 11.52 -4.98 -0.86
CA ILE A 99 10.98 -5.67 0.31
C ILE A 99 11.97 -6.72 0.82
N GLU A 100 12.57 -7.50 -0.06
CA GLU A 100 13.57 -8.51 0.34
C GLU A 100 14.79 -7.87 0.96
N GLU A 101 15.22 -6.71 0.48
CA GLU A 101 16.32 -5.96 1.07
C GLU A 101 15.97 -5.50 2.50
N GLN A 102 14.76 -4.99 2.70
CA GLN A 102 14.29 -4.59 4.03
C GLN A 102 14.26 -5.76 5.01
N ILE A 103 13.81 -6.93 4.56
CA ILE A 103 13.82 -8.14 5.38
C ILE A 103 15.26 -8.52 5.74
N ALA A 104 16.17 -8.51 4.77
CA ALA A 104 17.58 -8.85 5.00
C ALA A 104 18.24 -7.88 5.99
N GLU A 105 17.97 -6.59 5.88
CA GLU A 105 18.49 -5.58 6.80
C GLU A 105 18.02 -5.83 8.23
N ASN A 106 16.77 -6.24 8.41
CA ASN A 106 16.23 -6.55 9.73
C ASN A 106 16.79 -7.84 10.31
N GLU A 107 17.04 -8.84 9.48
CA GLU A 107 17.67 -10.09 9.93
C GLU A 107 19.12 -9.89 10.32
N ALA A 108 19.81 -8.95 9.69
CA ALA A 108 21.21 -8.64 9.96
C ALA A 108 21.41 -7.75 11.19
N ALA A 109 20.36 -7.10 11.65
CA ALA A 109 20.45 -6.15 12.77
C ALA A 109 20.61 -6.83 14.12
#